data_4fbc67a2130f974ac737b15610153fcf
#
_entry.id   4fbc67a2130f974ac737b15610153fcf
#
_cell.length_a   1.000
_cell.length_b   1.000
_cell.length_c   1.000
_cell.angle_alpha   90.00
_cell.angle_beta   90.00
_cell.angle_gamma   90.00
#
_symmetry.space_group_name_H-M   'P 1'
#
loop_
_entity.id
_entity.type
_entity.pdbx_description
1 polymer ?
#
loop_
_entity_poly.entity_id
_entity_poly.type
_entity_poly.pdbx_seq_one_letter_code
_entity_poly.pdbx_strand_id
1 'polypeptide(L)'
;MSAIIDIFAREILDSRGNPTVECDVLLESGVMGRAAVPSGASTGQKEALELRDGDAARYLGKGVLKAVEHVNNEIAQAVIGIDASEQSYIDKVLVELDGTDNKGRLGANATLAVSMAVARAAAEDAGLPLYRYLGGAGPMAMPVPMMNVINGGEHANNSLDIQEFMIMPVGAASFRAVSYTHLRAH
;
A
#
# COMPACT_ATOMS: atom_id res chain seq x y z
N MET A 1 -15.10 10.97 15.79
CA MET A 1 -14.69 9.60 16.14
C MET A 1 -15.73 8.69 15.52
N SER A 2 -15.29 7.83 14.63
CA SER A 2 -16.20 6.98 13.87
C SER A 2 -15.66 5.55 13.85
N ALA A 3 -16.45 4.61 14.36
CA ALA A 3 -16.07 3.21 14.44
C ALA A 3 -16.09 2.56 13.05
N ILE A 4 -15.21 1.59 12.83
CA ILE A 4 -15.24 0.71 11.66
C ILE A 4 -16.45 -0.22 11.81
N ILE A 5 -17.37 -0.22 10.84
CA ILE A 5 -18.57 -1.07 10.87
C ILE A 5 -18.54 -2.19 9.84
N ASP A 6 -17.71 -2.05 8.78
CA ASP A 6 -17.56 -3.09 7.77
C ASP A 6 -16.20 -3.01 7.08
N ILE A 7 -15.68 -4.17 6.67
CA ILE A 7 -14.44 -4.31 5.89
C ILE A 7 -14.68 -5.35 4.81
N PHE A 8 -14.36 -4.98 3.58
CA PHE A 8 -14.48 -5.86 2.43
C PHE A 8 -13.26 -5.78 1.52
N ALA A 9 -12.61 -6.91 1.31
CA ALA A 9 -11.50 -7.04 0.37
C ALA A 9 -11.88 -7.85 -0.86
N ARG A 10 -11.18 -7.56 -1.96
CA ARG A 10 -11.28 -8.27 -3.22
C ARG A 10 -9.93 -8.35 -3.91
N GLU A 11 -9.81 -9.32 -4.82
CA GLU A 11 -8.69 -9.40 -5.73
C GLU A 11 -8.95 -8.47 -6.93
N ILE A 12 -7.95 -7.66 -7.28
CA ILE A 12 -7.92 -6.83 -8.48
C ILE A 12 -6.63 -7.10 -9.26
N LEU A 13 -6.49 -6.56 -10.46
CA LEU A 13 -5.26 -6.66 -11.25
C LEU A 13 -4.46 -5.36 -11.15
N ASP A 14 -3.15 -5.48 -10.96
CA ASP A 14 -2.22 -4.36 -11.04
C ASP A 14 -1.94 -3.94 -12.51
N SER A 15 -1.12 -2.90 -12.72
CA SER A 15 -0.77 -2.40 -14.06
C SER A 15 0.01 -3.40 -14.92
N ARG A 16 0.53 -4.47 -14.33
CA ARG A 16 1.24 -5.57 -15.02
C ARG A 16 0.35 -6.78 -15.25
N GLY A 17 -0.93 -6.73 -14.85
CA GLY A 17 -1.88 -7.83 -14.93
C GLY A 17 -1.68 -8.90 -13.85
N ASN A 18 -0.93 -8.62 -12.78
CA ASN A 18 -0.82 -9.53 -11.65
C ASN A 18 -1.90 -9.23 -10.61
N PRO A 19 -2.44 -10.26 -9.94
CA PRO A 19 -3.38 -10.07 -8.84
C PRO A 19 -2.79 -9.28 -7.68
N THR A 20 -3.61 -8.39 -7.09
CA THR A 20 -3.31 -7.70 -5.84
C THR A 20 -4.58 -7.52 -5.01
N VAL A 21 -4.41 -7.15 -3.73
CA VAL A 21 -5.52 -6.97 -2.77
C VAL A 21 -5.98 -5.52 -2.80
N GLU A 22 -7.28 -5.31 -2.95
CA GLU A 22 -7.96 -4.03 -2.67
C GLU A 22 -8.91 -4.21 -1.50
N CYS A 23 -8.96 -3.24 -0.60
CA CYS A 23 -9.78 -3.25 0.59
C CYS A 23 -10.60 -1.97 0.71
N ASP A 24 -11.88 -2.13 1.06
CA ASP A 24 -12.78 -1.06 1.48
C ASP A 24 -13.01 -1.16 3.00
N VAL A 25 -12.99 -0.02 3.67
CA VAL A 25 -13.36 0.13 5.09
C VAL A 25 -14.50 1.12 5.18
N LEU A 26 -15.62 0.72 5.77
CA LEU A 26 -16.79 1.56 6.00
C LEU A 26 -16.85 1.99 7.46
N LEU A 27 -17.07 3.27 7.70
CA LEU A 27 -17.23 3.86 9.03
C LEU A 27 -18.71 4.07 9.38
N GLU A 28 -19.00 4.14 10.68
CA GLU A 28 -20.35 4.44 11.20
C GLU A 28 -20.91 5.78 10.67
N SER A 29 -20.05 6.75 10.36
CA SER A 29 -20.42 8.00 9.70
C SER A 29 -20.90 7.85 8.25
N GLY A 30 -20.76 6.67 7.66
CA GLY A 30 -21.03 6.41 6.25
C GLY A 30 -19.85 6.71 5.31
N VAL A 31 -18.74 7.20 5.82
CA VAL A 31 -17.51 7.41 5.06
C VAL A 31 -16.85 6.08 4.72
N MET A 32 -16.33 5.95 3.51
CA MET A 32 -15.64 4.76 3.03
C MET A 32 -14.21 5.10 2.57
N GLY A 33 -13.24 4.40 3.12
CA GLY A 33 -11.85 4.44 2.65
C GLY A 33 -11.52 3.22 1.79
N ARG A 34 -10.84 3.42 0.66
CA ARG A 34 -10.39 2.35 -0.24
C ARG A 34 -8.89 2.40 -0.44
N ALA A 35 -8.24 1.25 -0.38
CA ALA A 35 -6.82 1.12 -0.71
C ALA A 35 -6.53 -0.18 -1.46
N ALA A 36 -5.61 -0.09 -2.41
CA ALA A 36 -5.03 -1.24 -3.09
C ALA A 36 -3.54 -1.35 -2.73
N VAL A 37 -3.07 -2.57 -2.51
CA VAL A 37 -1.69 -2.81 -2.08
C VAL A 37 -0.78 -2.92 -3.29
N PRO A 38 0.25 -2.06 -3.41
CA PRO A 38 1.23 -2.20 -4.48
C PRO A 38 2.12 -3.43 -4.25
N SER A 39 2.55 -4.07 -5.34
CA SER A 39 3.49 -5.17 -5.33
C SER A 39 4.80 -4.77 -6.00
N GLY A 40 5.93 -5.04 -5.35
CA GLY A 40 7.26 -4.83 -5.92
C GLY A 40 7.63 -5.86 -6.99
N ALA A 41 8.57 -5.53 -7.86
CA ALA A 41 9.17 -6.47 -8.81
C ALA A 41 10.28 -7.30 -8.18
N SER A 42 11.03 -6.71 -7.24
CA SER A 42 12.08 -7.34 -6.48
C SER A 42 11.76 -7.28 -4.98
N THR A 43 12.27 -8.23 -4.19
CA THR A 43 12.04 -8.32 -2.76
C THR A 43 13.35 -8.37 -2.00
N GLY A 44 13.40 -7.69 -0.85
CA GLY A 44 14.52 -7.76 0.08
C GLY A 44 14.40 -8.95 1.05
N GLN A 45 15.52 -9.43 1.57
CA GLN A 45 15.54 -10.56 2.52
C GLN A 45 14.79 -10.29 3.83
N LYS A 46 14.64 -9.01 4.20
CA LYS A 46 13.94 -8.57 5.43
C LYS A 46 12.56 -7.99 5.14
N GLU A 47 12.09 -8.08 3.92
CA GLU A 47 10.78 -7.60 3.53
C GLU A 47 9.68 -8.50 4.10
N ALA A 48 8.56 -7.89 4.51
CA ALA A 48 7.41 -8.64 4.95
C ALA A 48 6.82 -9.44 3.79
N LEU A 49 6.27 -10.61 4.08
CA LEU A 49 5.86 -11.58 3.07
C LEU A 49 4.53 -11.19 2.44
N GLU A 50 4.52 -11.02 1.13
CA GLU A 50 3.31 -10.94 0.33
C GLU A 50 2.72 -12.34 0.15
N LEU A 51 1.53 -12.59 0.72
CA LEU A 51 0.90 -13.90 0.65
C LEU A 51 0.32 -14.14 -0.74
N ARG A 52 0.79 -15.19 -1.41
CA ARG A 52 0.32 -15.68 -2.70
C ARG A 52 -0.32 -17.05 -2.55
N ASP A 53 -1.33 -17.35 -3.38
CA ASP A 53 -2.08 -18.61 -3.30
C ASP A 53 -1.24 -19.84 -3.65
N GLY A 54 -0.26 -19.67 -4.57
CA GLY A 54 0.60 -20.76 -5.03
C GLY A 54 -0.07 -21.74 -5.99
N ASP A 55 -1.31 -21.50 -6.41
CA ASP A 55 -2.04 -22.32 -7.40
C ASP A 55 -1.54 -21.98 -8.80
N ALA A 56 -0.76 -22.86 -9.40
CA ALA A 56 -0.18 -22.67 -10.72
C ALA A 56 -1.25 -22.53 -11.84
N ALA A 57 -2.46 -23.07 -11.64
CA ALA A 57 -3.54 -22.98 -12.61
C ALA A 57 -4.19 -21.57 -12.63
N ARG A 58 -3.93 -20.76 -11.61
CA ARG A 58 -4.49 -19.44 -11.48
C ARG A 58 -3.39 -18.38 -11.36
N TYR A 59 -3.29 -17.51 -12.38
CA TYR A 59 -2.26 -16.46 -12.49
C TYR A 59 -0.83 -16.94 -12.22
N LEU A 60 -0.50 -18.18 -12.64
CA LEU A 60 0.82 -18.79 -12.44
C LEU A 60 1.26 -18.82 -10.96
N GLY A 61 0.32 -19.05 -10.05
CA GLY A 61 0.58 -19.07 -8.60
C GLY A 61 0.48 -17.71 -7.90
N LYS A 62 0.26 -16.62 -8.63
CA LYS A 62 0.27 -15.26 -8.10
C LYS A 62 -1.08 -14.76 -7.55
N GLY A 63 -2.12 -15.62 -7.52
CA GLY A 63 -3.42 -15.28 -6.91
C GLY A 63 -3.28 -14.82 -5.47
N VAL A 64 -4.26 -14.03 -4.96
CA VAL A 64 -4.25 -13.47 -3.61
C VAL A 64 -5.56 -13.76 -2.86
N LEU A 65 -6.31 -14.78 -3.26
CA LEU A 65 -7.60 -15.11 -2.63
C LEU A 65 -7.46 -15.49 -1.16
N LYS A 66 -6.36 -16.15 -0.75
CA LYS A 66 -6.09 -16.44 0.66
C LYS A 66 -5.96 -15.15 1.49
N ALA A 67 -5.21 -14.17 0.97
CA ALA A 67 -5.08 -12.88 1.63
C ALA A 67 -6.42 -12.14 1.71
N VAL A 68 -7.23 -12.18 0.65
CA VAL A 68 -8.60 -11.64 0.63
C VAL A 68 -9.48 -12.34 1.66
N GLU A 69 -9.41 -13.66 1.78
CA GLU A 69 -10.15 -14.44 2.77
C GLU A 69 -9.77 -14.05 4.20
N HIS A 70 -8.48 -13.85 4.49
CA HIS A 70 -8.01 -13.40 5.79
C HIS A 70 -8.57 -12.01 6.14
N VAL A 71 -8.63 -11.08 5.18
CA VAL A 71 -9.23 -9.76 5.41
C VAL A 71 -10.71 -9.88 5.72
N ASN A 72 -11.47 -10.61 4.89
CA ASN A 72 -12.93 -10.69 4.99
C ASN A 72 -13.44 -11.48 6.21
N ASN A 73 -12.58 -12.27 6.83
CA ASN A 73 -12.95 -13.09 7.99
C ASN A 73 -12.21 -12.64 9.26
N GLU A 74 -10.96 -13.09 9.42
CA GLU A 74 -10.22 -12.96 10.68
C GLU A 74 -9.86 -11.50 11.00
N ILE A 75 -9.35 -10.75 10.03
CA ILE A 75 -8.97 -9.36 10.23
C ILE A 75 -10.21 -8.50 10.47
N ALA A 76 -11.28 -8.67 9.67
CA ALA A 76 -12.51 -7.92 9.85
C ALA A 76 -13.06 -8.10 11.27
N GLN A 77 -13.10 -9.34 11.78
CA GLN A 77 -13.57 -9.61 13.15
C GLN A 77 -12.73 -8.93 14.23
N ALA A 78 -11.42 -8.76 13.99
CA ALA A 78 -10.51 -8.18 14.96
C ALA A 78 -10.56 -6.64 15.00
N VAL A 79 -10.95 -5.97 13.91
CA VAL A 79 -10.86 -4.51 13.80
C VAL A 79 -12.23 -3.80 13.71
N ILE A 80 -13.32 -4.51 13.40
CA ILE A 80 -14.67 -3.95 13.46
C ILE A 80 -14.99 -3.50 14.89
N GLY A 81 -15.54 -2.29 15.04
CA GLY A 81 -15.84 -1.63 16.31
C GLY A 81 -14.72 -0.76 16.86
N ILE A 82 -13.51 -0.81 16.29
CA ILE A 82 -12.42 0.10 16.67
C ILE A 82 -12.64 1.46 15.99
N ASP A 83 -12.31 2.55 16.68
CA ASP A 83 -12.32 3.90 16.11
C ASP A 83 -11.23 4.02 15.04
N ALA A 84 -11.60 4.45 13.84
CA ALA A 84 -10.67 4.57 12.71
C ALA A 84 -9.54 5.60 12.93
N SER A 85 -9.69 6.52 13.87
CA SER A 85 -8.63 7.47 14.23
C SER A 85 -7.49 6.84 15.02
N GLU A 86 -7.69 5.66 15.59
CA GLU A 86 -6.71 4.94 16.41
C GLU A 86 -5.75 4.10 15.53
N GLN A 87 -5.17 4.71 14.49
CA GLN A 87 -4.33 4.02 13.50
C GLN A 87 -3.25 3.13 14.13
N SER A 88 -2.51 3.66 15.09
CA SER A 88 -1.41 2.91 15.73
C SER A 88 -1.91 1.69 16.50
N TYR A 89 -3.11 1.77 17.10
CA TYR A 89 -3.73 0.65 17.78
C TYR A 89 -4.20 -0.41 16.79
N ILE A 90 -4.84 0.00 15.69
CA ILE A 90 -5.28 -0.90 14.62
C ILE A 90 -4.08 -1.63 14.02
N ASP A 91 -3.01 -0.91 13.69
CA ASP A 91 -1.79 -1.51 13.15
C ASP A 91 -1.17 -2.52 14.13
N LYS A 92 -1.19 -2.22 15.42
CA LYS A 92 -0.76 -3.15 16.46
C LYS A 92 -1.63 -4.41 16.50
N VAL A 93 -2.96 -4.27 16.46
CA VAL A 93 -3.89 -5.41 16.39
C VAL A 93 -3.58 -6.29 15.18
N LEU A 94 -3.36 -5.71 14.00
CA LEU A 94 -3.03 -6.45 12.78
C LEU A 94 -1.71 -7.23 12.92
N VAL A 95 -0.68 -6.62 13.50
CA VAL A 95 0.64 -7.25 13.71
C VAL A 95 0.54 -8.38 14.74
N GLU A 96 -0.15 -8.15 15.85
CA GLU A 96 -0.34 -9.15 16.90
C GLU A 96 -1.22 -10.32 16.43
N LEU A 97 -2.23 -10.03 15.60
CA LEU A 97 -3.10 -11.05 15.01
C LEU A 97 -2.29 -11.96 14.06
N ASP A 98 -1.40 -11.41 13.23
CA ASP A 98 -0.51 -12.22 12.40
C ASP A 98 0.44 -13.07 13.25
N GLY A 99 1.08 -12.48 14.24
CA GLY A 99 1.94 -13.14 15.22
C GLY A 99 3.26 -13.67 14.66
N THR A 100 3.63 -13.34 13.41
CA THR A 100 4.91 -13.72 12.80
C THR A 100 5.78 -12.50 12.53
N ASP A 101 7.11 -12.66 12.54
CA ASP A 101 8.06 -11.56 12.35
C ASP A 101 7.90 -10.87 10.98
N ASN A 102 7.55 -11.65 9.95
CA ASN A 102 7.49 -11.19 8.56
C ASN A 102 6.06 -11.10 7.99
N LYS A 103 5.02 -11.17 8.84
CA LYS A 103 3.59 -11.19 8.45
C LYS A 103 3.26 -12.36 7.50
N GLY A 104 3.91 -13.50 7.74
CA GLY A 104 3.79 -14.67 6.85
C GLY A 104 2.49 -15.45 7.02
N ARG A 105 1.75 -15.29 8.12
CA ARG A 105 0.50 -16.01 8.38
C ARG A 105 -0.69 -15.40 7.62
N LEU A 106 -0.94 -14.13 7.83
CA LEU A 106 -2.05 -13.41 7.17
C LEU A 106 -1.65 -12.82 5.82
N GLY A 107 -0.39 -12.46 5.69
CA GLY A 107 0.17 -11.77 4.55
C GLY A 107 0.31 -10.26 4.77
N ALA A 108 1.47 -9.71 4.41
CA ALA A 108 1.69 -8.26 4.46
C ALA A 108 0.71 -7.50 3.55
N ASN A 109 0.33 -8.06 2.41
CA ASN A 109 -0.68 -7.52 1.51
C ASN A 109 -2.07 -7.41 2.17
N ALA A 110 -2.48 -8.41 2.96
CA ALA A 110 -3.74 -8.37 3.69
C ALA A 110 -3.73 -7.29 4.78
N THR A 111 -2.70 -7.29 5.64
CA THR A 111 -2.59 -6.34 6.75
C THR A 111 -2.42 -4.90 6.28
N LEU A 112 -1.59 -4.68 5.26
CA LEU A 112 -1.36 -3.35 4.69
C LEU A 112 -2.60 -2.80 3.97
N ALA A 113 -3.37 -3.63 3.26
CA ALA A 113 -4.60 -3.20 2.60
C ALA A 113 -5.59 -2.59 3.61
N VAL A 114 -5.79 -3.24 4.76
CA VAL A 114 -6.67 -2.75 5.81
C VAL A 114 -6.11 -1.48 6.45
N SER A 115 -4.84 -1.48 6.85
CA SER A 115 -4.18 -0.30 7.46
C SER A 115 -4.30 0.95 6.58
N MET A 116 -4.03 0.82 5.28
CA MET A 116 -4.14 1.92 4.32
C MET A 116 -5.58 2.37 4.09
N ALA A 117 -6.54 1.44 4.03
CA ALA A 117 -7.95 1.76 3.86
C ALA A 117 -8.51 2.50 5.08
N VAL A 118 -8.13 2.07 6.29
CA VAL A 118 -8.48 2.77 7.54
C VAL A 118 -7.94 4.20 7.55
N ALA A 119 -6.65 4.39 7.23
CA ALA A 119 -6.06 5.73 7.18
C ALA A 119 -6.80 6.67 6.20
N ARG A 120 -7.24 6.14 5.06
CA ARG A 120 -8.03 6.91 4.08
C ARG A 120 -9.42 7.23 4.59
N ALA A 121 -10.12 6.26 5.20
CA ALA A 121 -11.43 6.48 5.79
C ALA A 121 -11.37 7.53 6.90
N ALA A 122 -10.39 7.42 7.81
CA ALA A 122 -10.22 8.38 8.90
C ALA A 122 -9.86 9.78 8.41
N ALA A 123 -9.04 9.90 7.37
CA ALA A 123 -8.73 11.19 6.76
C ALA A 123 -9.98 11.85 6.13
N GLU A 124 -10.78 11.09 5.41
CA GLU A 124 -12.04 11.56 4.81
C GLU A 124 -13.06 11.94 5.88
N ASP A 125 -13.22 11.14 6.93
CA ASP A 125 -14.09 11.42 8.09
C ASP A 125 -13.68 12.70 8.81
N ALA A 126 -12.37 12.98 8.89
CA ALA A 126 -11.82 14.22 9.43
C ALA A 126 -11.92 15.43 8.47
N GLY A 127 -12.38 15.25 7.24
CA GLY A 127 -12.42 16.29 6.21
C GLY A 127 -11.03 16.75 5.75
N LEU A 128 -10.02 15.89 5.86
CA LEU A 128 -8.63 16.22 5.55
C LEU A 128 -8.11 15.38 4.37
N PRO A 129 -7.28 15.95 3.49
CA PRO A 129 -6.53 15.13 2.55
C PRO A 129 -5.54 14.23 3.30
N LEU A 130 -5.34 13.00 2.81
CA LEU A 130 -4.53 11.97 3.48
C LEU A 130 -3.14 12.47 3.91
N TYR A 131 -2.44 13.24 3.06
CA TYR A 131 -1.12 13.77 3.41
C TYR A 131 -1.15 14.70 4.64
N ARG A 132 -2.24 15.45 4.80
CA ARG A 132 -2.42 16.36 5.95
C ARG A 132 -2.80 15.56 7.19
N TYR A 133 -3.64 14.55 7.05
CA TYR A 133 -4.01 13.66 8.14
C TYR A 133 -2.79 12.96 8.73
N LEU A 134 -1.96 12.35 7.87
CA LEU A 134 -0.74 11.65 8.31
C LEU A 134 0.37 12.60 8.77
N GLY A 135 0.49 13.78 8.14
CA GLY A 135 1.56 14.73 8.42
C GLY A 135 1.31 15.66 9.62
N GLY A 136 0.08 15.69 10.14
CA GLY A 136 -0.31 16.54 11.28
C GLY A 136 -0.36 18.03 10.97
N ALA A 137 -0.37 18.86 12.03
CA ALA A 137 -0.61 20.31 11.95
C ALA A 137 0.61 21.14 11.54
N GLY A 138 1.80 20.53 11.51
CA GLY A 138 3.06 21.23 11.21
C GLY A 138 3.21 21.70 9.76
N PRO A 139 4.24 22.49 9.46
CA PRO A 139 4.58 22.83 8.09
C PRO A 139 5.02 21.59 7.31
N MET A 140 4.64 21.53 6.04
CA MET A 140 4.99 20.44 5.14
C MET A 140 5.91 20.97 4.04
N ALA A 141 6.95 20.21 3.72
CA ALA A 141 7.82 20.47 2.59
C ALA A 141 7.69 19.33 1.57
N MET A 142 7.67 19.69 0.29
CA MET A 142 7.76 18.69 -0.77
C MET A 142 9.14 18.04 -0.75
N PRO A 143 9.23 16.70 -0.78
CA PRO A 143 10.52 16.03 -0.90
C PRO A 143 11.15 16.32 -2.28
N VAL A 144 12.47 16.30 -2.33
CA VAL A 144 13.17 16.28 -3.63
C VAL A 144 12.84 14.94 -4.32
N PRO A 145 12.28 14.95 -5.55
CA PRO A 145 11.94 13.71 -6.22
C PRO A 145 13.20 12.94 -6.62
N MET A 146 13.18 11.64 -6.44
CA MET A 146 14.10 10.70 -7.05
C MET A 146 13.47 10.21 -8.36
N MET A 147 14.18 10.38 -9.47
CA MET A 147 13.68 9.98 -10.78
C MET A 147 14.55 8.89 -11.37
N ASN A 148 13.94 7.73 -11.62
CA ASN A 148 14.61 6.62 -12.26
C ASN A 148 14.75 6.90 -13.75
N VAL A 149 15.97 6.94 -14.27
CA VAL A 149 16.30 7.27 -15.67
C VAL A 149 16.85 6.08 -16.45
N ILE A 150 17.33 5.05 -15.75
CA ILE A 150 17.80 3.79 -16.35
C ILE A 150 17.22 2.63 -15.52
N ASN A 151 16.63 1.65 -16.20
CA ASN A 151 16.16 0.39 -15.62
C ASN A 151 16.81 -0.78 -16.33
N GLY A 152 17.25 -1.78 -15.55
CA GLY A 152 17.77 -3.07 -16.01
C GLY A 152 17.54 -4.15 -14.96
N GLY A 153 18.25 -5.25 -15.03
CA GLY A 153 18.09 -6.36 -14.10
C GLY A 153 16.65 -6.84 -14.02
N GLU A 154 16.10 -6.97 -12.82
CA GLU A 154 14.71 -7.38 -12.58
C GLU A 154 13.65 -6.32 -13.01
N HIS A 155 14.07 -5.06 -13.20
CA HIS A 155 13.16 -3.96 -13.52
C HIS A 155 12.91 -3.76 -15.01
N ALA A 156 13.71 -4.35 -15.89
CA ALA A 156 13.52 -4.24 -17.34
C ALA A 156 14.10 -5.44 -18.09
N ASN A 157 13.40 -5.91 -19.10
CA ASN A 157 13.87 -6.99 -19.98
C ASN A 157 14.83 -6.42 -21.02
N ASN A 158 16.08 -6.22 -20.63
CA ASN A 158 17.19 -5.76 -21.48
C ASN A 158 18.52 -6.36 -20.99
N SER A 159 19.64 -5.98 -21.60
CA SER A 159 20.98 -6.50 -21.29
C SER A 159 21.74 -5.70 -20.24
N LEU A 160 21.09 -4.78 -19.54
CA LEU A 160 21.72 -3.97 -18.50
C LEU A 160 21.70 -4.70 -17.15
N ASP A 161 22.88 -4.81 -16.52
CA ASP A 161 23.01 -5.42 -15.19
C ASP A 161 22.62 -4.46 -14.06
N ILE A 162 22.64 -3.13 -14.33
CA ILE A 162 22.24 -2.11 -13.34
C ILE A 162 20.73 -2.07 -13.26
N GLN A 163 20.18 -2.40 -12.07
CA GLN A 163 18.74 -2.47 -11.84
C GLN A 163 18.06 -1.11 -11.94
N GLU A 164 18.67 -0.07 -11.35
CA GLU A 164 18.17 1.30 -11.35
C GLU A 164 19.30 2.32 -11.34
N PHE A 165 19.10 3.42 -12.02
CA PHE A 165 19.94 4.61 -11.92
C PHE A 165 19.06 5.84 -11.79
N MET A 166 19.16 6.53 -10.65
CA MET A 166 18.27 7.62 -10.29
C MET A 166 19.02 8.97 -10.30
N ILE A 167 18.30 10.03 -10.66
CA ILE A 167 18.74 11.41 -10.48
C ILE A 167 17.91 12.11 -9.41
N MET A 168 18.53 13.03 -8.68
CA MET A 168 17.90 13.90 -7.68
C MET A 168 18.13 15.37 -8.06
N PRO A 169 17.14 16.07 -8.62
CA PRO A 169 17.30 17.44 -9.07
C PRO A 169 17.19 18.45 -7.91
N VAL A 170 18.17 18.46 -7.03
CA VAL A 170 18.20 19.27 -5.80
C VAL A 170 18.23 20.79 -6.03
N GLY A 171 18.64 21.24 -7.22
CA GLY A 171 18.70 22.67 -7.56
C GLY A 171 17.43 23.23 -8.22
N ALA A 172 16.40 22.42 -8.42
CA ALA A 172 15.16 22.88 -9.05
C ALA A 172 14.31 23.70 -8.09
N ALA A 173 13.86 24.87 -8.53
CA ALA A 173 13.06 25.79 -7.70
C ALA A 173 11.62 25.32 -7.43
N SER A 174 11.10 24.36 -8.20
CA SER A 174 9.76 23.80 -8.04
C SER A 174 9.65 22.42 -8.67
N PHE A 175 8.65 21.62 -8.26
CA PHE A 175 8.36 20.33 -8.88
C PHE A 175 8.03 20.46 -10.38
N ARG A 176 7.36 21.53 -10.78
CA ARG A 176 7.09 21.83 -12.20
C ARG A 176 8.39 22.04 -13.00
N ALA A 177 9.37 22.73 -12.42
CA ALA A 177 10.67 22.93 -13.06
C ALA A 177 11.40 21.59 -13.26
N VAL A 178 11.35 20.68 -12.27
CA VAL A 178 11.87 19.32 -12.38
C VAL A 178 11.23 18.57 -13.55
N SER A 179 9.90 18.49 -13.56
CA SER A 179 9.14 17.77 -14.58
C SER A 179 9.38 18.31 -15.98
N TYR A 180 9.40 19.63 -16.14
CA TYR A 180 9.58 20.27 -17.45
C TYR A 180 11.00 20.11 -17.99
N THR A 181 12.01 20.33 -17.14
CA THR A 181 13.41 20.40 -17.57
C THR A 181 14.06 19.02 -17.70
N HIS A 182 13.66 18.06 -16.84
CA HIS A 182 14.34 16.77 -16.73
C HIS A 182 13.56 15.60 -17.37
N LEU A 183 12.22 15.63 -17.35
CA LEU A 183 11.41 14.56 -17.92
C LEU A 183 11.03 14.77 -19.39
N ARG A 184 11.09 16.01 -19.89
CA ARG A 184 10.79 16.33 -21.30
C ARG A 184 12.01 16.51 -22.19
N ALA A 185 13.20 16.37 -21.64
CA ALA A 185 14.46 16.50 -22.42
C ALA A 185 14.82 15.24 -23.23
N HIS A 186 13.91 14.26 -23.31
CA HIS A 186 14.09 13.00 -24.06
C HIS A 186 13.00 12.80 -25.08
#